data_ca3af5581ce08b6f52a08c35b3d51c1e
#
_entry.id   ca3af5581ce08b6f52a08c35b3d51c1e
#
_cell.length_a   1.000
_cell.length_b   1.000
_cell.length_c   1.000
_cell.angle_alpha   90.00
_cell.angle_beta   90.00
_cell.angle_gamma   90.00
#
_symmetry.space_group_name_H-M   'P 1'
#
loop_
_entity.id
_entity.type
_entity.pdbx_description
1 polymer ?
#
loop_
_entity_poly.entity_id
_entity_poly.type
_entity_poly.pdbx_seq_one_letter_code
_entity_poly.pdbx_strand_id
1 'polypeptide(L)'
;FEAIGQSEAHVKSYVGNPVKEKEIILNSRTKRLVYNIKLIFAEPEVASWIVQVDVETGAILKKQNMLSEVERADTHKDFQALGKGANRLLQRPLHVMKINDLFYLVDRTHKGLIRTFDLKHNTDTSFGKVVSNKTNMFTDPEFSSAVDAHFYASEVYEYYKNVHQLESLDGKGGEIDSFVHYGLNCNNAFWDGQEILYGDGDKKNFKPFSCAKTIVGHELTHAVIQYSAGLEYEGQSGALNESFADVFGYFIAPNHWLIGEDVCVRGSRDGRIRSIKDPDKYNQAAHMKDYESLPITEEGDWGGVHYNSGIPNKAAYNTITKLGKEKTEQLYFRALKYYLTKKSQFTDAKKALQQAAKDLYGEDASKKVAEAWEAVGVN
;
A
#
# COMPACT_ATOMS: atom_id res chain seq x y z
N PHE A 1 15.63 6.00 -23.35
CA PHE A 1 14.98 7.10 -24.08
C PHE A 1 14.39 6.68 -25.42
N GLU A 2 15.08 5.89 -26.24
CA GLU A 2 14.56 5.40 -27.53
C GLU A 2 13.20 4.70 -27.40
N ALA A 3 13.01 3.92 -26.33
CA ALA A 3 11.75 3.23 -26.06
C ALA A 3 10.53 4.17 -25.93
N ILE A 4 10.74 5.42 -25.59
CA ILE A 4 9.69 6.45 -25.46
C ILE A 4 9.71 7.46 -26.61
N GLY A 5 10.45 7.18 -27.69
CA GLY A 5 10.55 8.04 -28.87
C GLY A 5 11.39 9.30 -28.66
N GLN A 6 12.28 9.30 -27.66
CA GLN A 6 13.17 10.43 -27.35
C GLN A 6 14.63 10.03 -27.56
N SER A 7 15.52 11.00 -27.74
CA SER A 7 16.96 10.80 -27.68
C SER A 7 17.54 11.45 -26.43
N GLU A 8 18.56 10.83 -25.84
CA GLU A 8 19.21 11.32 -24.62
C GLU A 8 19.80 12.76 -24.83
N ALA A 9 20.20 13.08 -26.05
CA ALA A 9 20.76 14.39 -26.39
C ALA A 9 19.73 15.54 -26.38
N HIS A 10 18.44 15.23 -26.51
CA HIS A 10 17.35 16.21 -26.59
C HIS A 10 16.55 16.39 -25.30
N VAL A 11 16.80 15.56 -24.27
CA VAL A 11 16.06 15.63 -23.02
C VAL A 11 16.85 16.38 -21.96
N LYS A 12 16.21 17.28 -21.24
CA LYS A 12 16.81 18.07 -20.17
C LYS A 12 15.89 18.14 -18.96
N SER A 13 16.45 18.34 -17.78
CA SER A 13 15.69 18.63 -16.56
C SER A 13 15.78 20.10 -16.19
N TYR A 14 14.89 20.58 -15.33
CA TYR A 14 14.93 21.96 -14.82
C TYR A 14 16.17 22.28 -13.99
N VAL A 15 16.88 21.27 -13.49
CA VAL A 15 18.05 21.40 -12.61
C VAL A 15 19.33 20.80 -13.19
N GLY A 16 19.37 20.47 -14.47
CA GLY A 16 20.57 19.91 -15.13
C GLY A 16 20.27 18.64 -15.94
N ASN A 17 20.96 17.55 -15.65
CA ASN A 17 20.75 16.29 -16.36
C ASN A 17 19.40 15.64 -15.97
N PRO A 18 18.72 14.94 -16.91
CA PRO A 18 17.50 14.21 -16.60
C PRO A 18 17.76 13.16 -15.53
N VAL A 19 16.82 13.00 -14.61
CA VAL A 19 16.89 11.93 -13.61
C VAL A 19 16.73 10.60 -14.32
N LYS A 20 17.67 9.69 -14.07
CA LYS A 20 17.75 8.37 -14.68
C LYS A 20 18.07 7.36 -13.58
N GLU A 21 17.04 6.80 -13.02
CA GLU A 21 17.15 5.77 -12.01
C GLU A 21 16.96 4.40 -12.65
N LYS A 22 17.79 3.44 -12.27
CA LYS A 22 17.74 2.08 -12.77
C LYS A 22 17.93 1.11 -11.62
N GLU A 23 17.00 0.21 -11.46
CA GLU A 23 17.09 -0.89 -10.52
C GLU A 23 16.75 -2.22 -11.22
N ILE A 24 17.13 -3.34 -10.63
CA ILE A 24 16.72 -4.67 -11.10
C ILE A 24 15.71 -5.19 -10.10
N ILE A 25 14.52 -5.48 -10.58
CA ILE A 25 13.42 -6.02 -9.77
C ILE A 25 12.86 -7.28 -10.38
N LEU A 26 12.22 -8.11 -9.57
CA LEU A 26 11.40 -9.21 -10.07
C LEU A 26 10.01 -8.66 -10.41
N ASN A 27 9.65 -8.71 -11.69
CA ASN A 27 8.31 -8.34 -12.10
C ASN A 27 7.31 -9.37 -11.54
N SER A 28 6.40 -8.92 -10.70
CA SER A 28 5.44 -9.78 -9.98
C SER A 28 4.51 -10.58 -10.90
N ARG A 29 4.13 -10.00 -12.04
CA ARG A 29 3.23 -10.64 -13.03
C ARG A 29 3.95 -11.65 -13.91
N THR A 30 5.08 -11.24 -14.50
CA THR A 30 5.79 -12.07 -15.48
C THR A 30 6.76 -13.05 -14.83
N LYS A 31 7.06 -12.89 -13.53
CA LYS A 31 8.08 -13.63 -12.76
C LYS A 31 9.48 -13.55 -13.42
N ARG A 32 9.76 -12.45 -14.14
CA ARG A 32 11.03 -12.19 -14.81
C ARG A 32 11.78 -11.09 -14.11
N LEU A 33 13.11 -11.17 -14.14
CA LEU A 33 13.96 -10.06 -13.73
C LEU A 33 13.89 -8.96 -14.79
N VAL A 34 13.60 -7.75 -14.35
CA VAL A 34 13.48 -6.59 -15.23
C VAL A 34 14.35 -5.44 -14.73
N TYR A 35 14.90 -4.68 -15.66
CA TYR A 35 15.36 -3.33 -15.35
C TYR A 35 14.12 -2.44 -15.22
N ASN A 36 13.87 -1.92 -14.04
CA ASN A 36 12.89 -0.88 -13.80
C ASN A 36 13.60 0.47 -13.96
N ILE A 37 13.27 1.20 -15.00
CA ILE A 37 13.95 2.43 -15.38
C ILE A 37 12.98 3.58 -15.23
N LYS A 38 13.26 4.50 -14.31
CA LYS A 38 12.53 5.76 -14.15
C LYS A 38 13.29 6.86 -14.90
N LEU A 39 12.61 7.56 -15.80
CA LEU A 39 13.14 8.67 -16.59
C LEU A 39 12.31 9.91 -16.28
N ILE A 40 12.93 10.95 -15.74
CA ILE A 40 12.28 12.23 -15.47
C ILE A 40 13.03 13.33 -16.23
N PHE A 41 12.32 14.08 -17.06
CA PHE A 41 12.88 15.19 -17.81
C PHE A 41 11.84 16.29 -18.04
N ALA A 42 12.30 17.47 -18.42
CA ALA A 42 11.45 18.66 -18.60
C ALA A 42 11.39 19.12 -20.07
N GLU A 43 12.39 18.78 -20.88
CA GLU A 43 12.43 19.11 -22.30
C GLU A 43 12.60 17.84 -23.16
N PRO A 44 11.99 17.73 -24.32
CA PRO A 44 11.16 18.73 -25.02
C PRO A 44 9.78 18.95 -24.40
N GLU A 45 9.36 18.12 -23.50
CA GLU A 45 8.14 18.20 -22.69
C GLU A 45 8.41 17.58 -21.32
N VAL A 46 7.69 18.02 -20.30
CA VAL A 46 7.79 17.41 -18.99
C VAL A 46 7.28 15.98 -19.07
N ALA A 47 8.08 15.05 -18.61
CA ALA A 47 7.72 13.63 -18.63
C ALA A 47 8.34 12.86 -17.45
N SER A 48 7.59 11.91 -16.93
CA SER A 48 8.08 10.90 -15.99
C SER A 48 7.66 9.54 -16.53
N TRP A 49 8.62 8.77 -17.01
CA TRP A 49 8.38 7.47 -17.58
C TRP A 49 8.87 6.37 -16.66
N ILE A 50 8.06 5.31 -16.53
CA ILE A 50 8.52 4.01 -16.05
C ILE A 50 8.62 3.09 -17.26
N VAL A 51 9.81 2.54 -17.48
CA VAL A 51 10.08 1.59 -18.54
C VAL A 51 10.65 0.32 -17.92
N GLN A 52 9.97 -0.81 -18.09
CA GLN A 52 10.49 -2.12 -17.68
C GLN A 52 11.04 -2.87 -18.87
N VAL A 53 12.30 -3.28 -18.75
CA VAL A 53 13.02 -3.99 -19.79
C VAL A 53 13.47 -5.34 -19.25
N ASP A 54 13.09 -6.41 -19.91
CA ASP A 54 13.53 -7.77 -19.56
C ASP A 54 15.05 -7.87 -19.56
N VAL A 55 15.64 -8.39 -18.49
CA VAL A 55 17.10 -8.44 -18.30
C VAL A 55 17.77 -9.38 -19.31
N GLU A 56 17.11 -10.46 -19.70
CA GLU A 56 17.66 -11.48 -20.56
C GLU A 56 17.49 -11.14 -22.04
N THR A 57 16.30 -10.67 -22.41
CA THR A 57 15.92 -10.48 -23.82
C THR A 57 16.06 -9.05 -24.31
N GLY A 58 16.14 -8.08 -23.39
CA GLY A 58 16.09 -6.66 -23.74
C GLY A 58 14.70 -6.19 -24.21
N ALA A 59 13.68 -7.02 -24.13
CA ALA A 59 12.34 -6.67 -24.54
C ALA A 59 11.70 -5.67 -23.57
N ILE A 60 10.99 -4.67 -24.12
CA ILE A 60 10.23 -3.72 -23.31
C ILE A 60 8.94 -4.40 -22.86
N LEU A 61 8.80 -4.65 -21.56
CA LEU A 61 7.63 -5.31 -20.97
C LEU A 61 6.57 -4.32 -20.49
N LYS A 62 7.01 -3.13 -20.05
CA LYS A 62 6.10 -2.04 -19.63
C LYS A 62 6.68 -0.71 -20.09
N LYS A 63 5.80 0.18 -20.53
CA LYS A 63 6.13 1.56 -20.85
C LYS A 63 4.94 2.42 -20.44
N GLN A 64 5.16 3.26 -19.44
CA GLN A 64 4.11 4.10 -18.86
C GLN A 64 4.64 5.51 -18.65
N ASN A 65 3.96 6.50 -19.24
CA ASN A 65 4.18 7.89 -18.89
C ASN A 65 3.35 8.19 -17.63
N MET A 66 4.01 8.37 -16.51
CA MET A 66 3.38 8.68 -15.23
C MET A 66 2.85 10.11 -15.18
N LEU A 67 3.32 10.97 -16.09
CA LEU A 67 2.85 12.31 -16.32
C LEU A 67 2.04 12.32 -17.63
N SER A 68 0.84 11.80 -17.64
CA SER A 68 -0.08 12.00 -18.76
C SER A 68 -0.23 13.51 -19.04
N GLU A 69 -1.12 13.93 -19.92
CA GLU A 69 -1.37 15.34 -20.31
C GLU A 69 -1.42 16.38 -19.17
N VAL A 70 -1.38 15.89 -17.93
CA VAL A 70 -1.54 16.61 -16.66
C VAL A 70 -0.39 17.58 -16.35
N GLU A 71 0.84 17.31 -16.77
CA GLU A 71 2.00 18.11 -16.34
C GLU A 71 2.61 19.00 -17.44
N ARG A 72 1.97 19.10 -18.59
CA ARG A 72 2.50 19.82 -19.77
C ARG A 72 2.35 21.34 -19.75
N ALA A 73 1.76 21.93 -18.71
CA ALA A 73 1.51 23.36 -18.68
C ALA A 73 2.17 24.06 -17.50
N ASP A 74 2.90 25.14 -17.73
CA ASP A 74 3.50 26.06 -16.73
C ASP A 74 2.46 26.76 -15.80
N THR A 75 1.19 26.39 -15.89
CA THR A 75 0.07 27.00 -15.16
C THR A 75 -0.57 26.09 -14.11
N HIS A 76 0.17 25.12 -13.57
CA HIS A 76 -0.33 24.22 -12.54
C HIS A 76 -0.69 24.97 -11.25
N LYS A 77 -1.93 24.85 -10.84
CA LYS A 77 -2.40 25.38 -9.56
C LYS A 77 -2.97 24.24 -8.73
N ASP A 78 -2.56 24.22 -7.46
CA ASP A 78 -3.15 23.34 -6.47
C ASP A 78 -4.49 23.91 -6.03
N PHE A 79 -5.50 23.08 -5.98
CA PHE A 79 -6.85 23.44 -5.59
C PHE A 79 -7.38 22.49 -4.54
N GLN A 80 -8.35 22.98 -3.78
CA GLN A 80 -9.18 22.13 -2.97
C GLN A 80 -10.42 21.69 -3.76
N ALA A 81 -10.78 20.44 -3.63
CA ALA A 81 -11.96 19.84 -4.22
C ALA A 81 -12.78 19.13 -3.13
N LEU A 82 -14.01 18.81 -3.46
CA LEU A 82 -14.88 17.99 -2.63
C LEU A 82 -15.27 16.72 -3.37
N GLY A 83 -15.11 15.59 -2.72
CA GLY A 83 -15.50 14.29 -3.26
C GLY A 83 -16.51 13.56 -2.36
N LYS A 84 -17.22 12.59 -2.94
CA LYS A 84 -18.03 11.64 -2.18
C LYS A 84 -17.51 10.23 -2.42
N GLY A 85 -17.05 9.59 -1.36
CA GLY A 85 -16.65 8.19 -1.39
C GLY A 85 -17.84 7.22 -1.46
N ALA A 86 -17.55 5.92 -1.48
CA ALA A 86 -18.56 4.86 -1.55
C ALA A 86 -19.50 4.85 -0.33
N ASN A 87 -19.01 5.30 0.83
CA ASN A 87 -19.85 5.62 1.98
C ASN A 87 -20.33 7.08 1.89
N ARG A 88 -21.39 7.32 1.13
CA ARG A 88 -21.87 8.64 0.67
C ARG A 88 -22.29 9.63 1.76
N LEU A 89 -22.14 9.30 3.04
CA LEU A 89 -22.60 10.13 4.16
C LEU A 89 -21.71 11.36 4.39
N LEU A 90 -20.43 11.32 3.98
CA LEU A 90 -19.49 12.41 4.23
C LEU A 90 -18.87 12.90 2.91
N GLN A 91 -18.77 14.20 2.76
CA GLN A 91 -17.92 14.81 1.76
C GLN A 91 -16.47 14.79 2.26
N ARG A 92 -15.54 14.46 1.36
CA ARG A 92 -14.11 14.43 1.64
C ARG A 92 -13.43 15.63 1.00
N PRO A 93 -12.63 16.39 1.74
CA PRO A 93 -11.76 17.39 1.15
C PRO A 93 -10.64 16.67 0.40
N LEU A 94 -10.35 17.11 -0.82
CA LEU A 94 -9.32 16.55 -1.67
C LEU A 94 -8.36 17.65 -2.11
N HIS A 95 -7.08 17.34 -2.18
CA HIS A 95 -6.11 18.15 -2.89
C HIS A 95 -6.05 17.68 -4.34
N VAL A 96 -6.18 18.61 -5.27
CA VAL A 96 -6.25 18.31 -6.70
C VAL A 96 -5.43 19.32 -7.48
N MET A 97 -5.00 18.95 -8.66
CA MET A 97 -4.31 19.85 -9.58
C MET A 97 -5.26 20.26 -10.71
N LYS A 98 -5.25 21.54 -11.06
CA LYS A 98 -6.00 22.04 -12.21
C LYS A 98 -5.07 22.32 -13.38
N ILE A 99 -5.44 21.77 -14.55
CA ILE A 99 -4.79 22.06 -15.83
C ILE A 99 -5.86 22.41 -16.83
N ASN A 100 -5.71 23.55 -17.46
CA ASN A 100 -6.74 24.09 -18.35
C ASN A 100 -8.10 24.12 -17.64
N ASP A 101 -9.10 23.44 -18.18
CA ASP A 101 -10.46 23.39 -17.64
C ASP A 101 -10.77 22.10 -16.86
N LEU A 102 -9.77 21.29 -16.55
CA LEU A 102 -9.93 20.02 -15.83
C LEU A 102 -9.23 20.03 -14.49
N PHE A 103 -9.88 19.42 -13.51
CA PHE A 103 -9.34 19.11 -12.19
C PHE A 103 -8.96 17.63 -12.16
N TYR A 104 -7.75 17.32 -11.70
CA TYR A 104 -7.20 15.97 -11.66
C TYR A 104 -6.95 15.53 -10.22
N LEU A 105 -7.22 14.28 -9.90
CA LEU A 105 -6.86 13.69 -8.60
C LEU A 105 -5.33 13.48 -8.52
N VAL A 106 -4.64 14.59 -8.33
CA VAL A 106 -3.20 14.70 -8.13
C VAL A 106 -2.97 15.64 -6.95
N ASP A 107 -2.47 15.10 -5.85
CA ASP A 107 -2.10 15.85 -4.67
C ASP A 107 -0.58 16.13 -4.69
N ARG A 108 -0.22 17.40 -4.67
CA ARG A 108 1.16 17.92 -4.68
C ARG A 108 1.57 18.56 -3.37
N THR A 109 0.71 18.47 -2.35
CA THR A 109 0.96 19.10 -1.04
C THR A 109 2.00 18.34 -0.21
N HIS A 110 2.38 17.16 -0.67
CA HIS A 110 3.38 16.28 -0.08
C HIS A 110 4.70 16.33 -0.87
N LYS A 111 5.75 15.75 -0.31
CA LYS A 111 7.06 15.68 -0.97
C LYS A 111 7.02 14.81 -2.24
N GLY A 112 6.26 13.70 -2.21
CA GLY A 112 5.93 12.89 -3.37
C GLY A 112 4.51 13.17 -3.86
N LEU A 113 4.24 12.89 -5.13
CA LEU A 113 2.91 13.01 -5.69
C LEU A 113 2.01 11.88 -5.17
N ILE A 114 0.75 12.20 -4.88
CA ILE A 114 -0.29 11.18 -4.68
C ILE A 114 -1.24 11.29 -5.86
N ARG A 115 -1.36 10.20 -6.65
CA ARG A 115 -2.16 10.19 -7.88
C ARG A 115 -3.17 9.06 -7.85
N THR A 116 -4.31 9.29 -8.49
CA THR A 116 -5.35 8.27 -8.62
C THR A 116 -5.74 8.09 -10.07
N PHE A 117 -5.66 6.86 -10.53
CA PHE A 117 -5.90 6.44 -11.91
C PHE A 117 -7.14 5.56 -12.00
N ASP A 118 -7.88 5.69 -13.10
CA ASP A 118 -9.01 4.83 -13.46
C ASP A 118 -8.56 3.82 -14.53
N LEU A 119 -8.72 2.53 -14.24
CA LEU A 119 -8.42 1.43 -15.16
C LEU A 119 -9.61 1.03 -16.05
N LYS A 120 -10.81 1.55 -15.77
CA LYS A 120 -12.02 1.18 -16.50
C LYS A 120 -12.20 -0.33 -16.66
N HIS A 121 -11.96 -1.05 -15.56
CA HIS A 121 -12.00 -2.52 -15.45
C HIS A 121 -10.94 -3.27 -16.27
N ASN A 122 -9.90 -2.59 -16.74
CA ASN A 122 -8.72 -3.26 -17.26
C ASN A 122 -7.86 -3.82 -16.12
N THR A 123 -7.03 -4.81 -16.41
CA THR A 123 -6.04 -5.39 -15.49
C THR A 123 -4.61 -4.95 -15.78
N ASP A 124 -4.39 -4.25 -16.88
CA ASP A 124 -3.10 -3.67 -17.26
C ASP A 124 -3.06 -2.19 -16.87
N THR A 125 -2.17 -1.82 -15.94
CA THR A 125 -2.03 -0.46 -15.43
C THR A 125 -1.55 0.55 -16.47
N SER A 126 -0.98 0.09 -17.59
CA SER A 126 -0.59 0.96 -18.71
C SER A 126 -1.78 1.68 -19.38
N PHE A 127 -3.00 1.18 -19.17
CA PHE A 127 -4.24 1.81 -19.65
C PHE A 127 -4.84 2.80 -18.64
N GLY A 128 -4.27 2.90 -17.42
CA GLY A 128 -4.74 3.80 -16.39
C GLY A 128 -4.65 5.26 -16.82
N LYS A 129 -5.74 6.01 -16.59
CA LYS A 129 -5.78 7.45 -16.80
C LYS A 129 -6.00 8.15 -15.47
N VAL A 130 -5.28 9.24 -15.22
CA VAL A 130 -5.52 10.05 -14.03
C VAL A 130 -6.98 10.50 -14.02
N VAL A 131 -7.65 10.26 -12.90
CA VAL A 131 -9.06 10.64 -12.74
C VAL A 131 -9.19 12.16 -12.80
N SER A 132 -10.11 12.64 -13.64
CA SER A 132 -10.32 14.08 -13.82
C SER A 132 -11.79 14.44 -13.90
N ASN A 133 -12.10 15.71 -13.60
CA ASN A 133 -13.44 16.27 -13.74
C ASN A 133 -13.36 17.74 -14.22
N LYS A 134 -14.44 18.20 -14.86
CA LYS A 134 -14.58 19.61 -15.31
C LYS A 134 -14.79 20.59 -14.13
N THR A 135 -15.24 20.12 -13.02
CA THR A 135 -15.44 20.90 -11.79
C THR A 135 -14.60 20.30 -10.66
N ASN A 136 -14.36 21.08 -9.61
CA ASN A 136 -13.71 20.59 -8.39
C ASN A 136 -14.66 19.79 -7.46
N MET A 137 -15.75 19.24 -8.01
CA MET A 137 -16.77 18.47 -7.29
C MET A 137 -16.79 17.04 -7.81
N PHE A 138 -16.09 16.11 -7.17
CA PHE A 138 -16.06 14.68 -7.48
C PHE A 138 -17.15 13.94 -6.72
N THR A 139 -18.42 14.31 -6.97
CA THR A 139 -19.58 13.84 -6.18
C THR A 139 -20.43 12.79 -6.88
N ASP A 140 -20.23 12.58 -8.17
CA ASP A 140 -20.96 11.56 -8.94
C ASP A 140 -20.51 10.16 -8.53
N PRO A 141 -21.41 9.17 -8.56
CA PRO A 141 -21.12 7.80 -8.10
C PRO A 141 -19.91 7.14 -8.76
N GLU A 142 -19.62 7.50 -10.00
CA GLU A 142 -18.48 6.96 -10.77
C GLU A 142 -17.12 7.35 -10.17
N PHE A 143 -17.04 8.46 -9.44
CA PHE A 143 -15.81 8.88 -8.77
C PHE A 143 -15.60 8.26 -7.40
N SER A 144 -16.58 7.55 -6.85
CA SER A 144 -16.57 7.17 -5.43
C SER A 144 -15.34 6.33 -5.04
N SER A 145 -14.96 5.36 -5.86
CA SER A 145 -13.76 4.53 -5.62
C SER A 145 -12.48 5.37 -5.67
N ALA A 146 -12.40 6.28 -6.64
CA ALA A 146 -11.24 7.15 -6.82
C ALA A 146 -11.10 8.19 -5.70
N VAL A 147 -12.23 8.75 -5.26
CA VAL A 147 -12.28 9.69 -4.12
C VAL A 147 -11.78 9.04 -2.84
N ASP A 148 -12.23 7.82 -2.54
CA ASP A 148 -11.79 7.09 -1.36
C ASP A 148 -10.31 6.73 -1.44
N ALA A 149 -9.84 6.21 -2.57
CA ALA A 149 -8.44 5.87 -2.79
C ALA A 149 -7.53 7.09 -2.61
N HIS A 150 -7.87 8.22 -3.25
CA HIS A 150 -7.10 9.46 -3.19
C HIS A 150 -7.03 10.04 -1.79
N PHE A 151 -8.19 10.15 -1.14
CA PHE A 151 -8.30 10.69 0.21
C PHE A 151 -7.54 9.84 1.23
N TYR A 152 -7.73 8.52 1.21
CA TYR A 152 -7.09 7.67 2.20
C TYR A 152 -5.58 7.48 1.93
N ALA A 153 -5.13 7.53 0.69
CA ALA A 153 -3.69 7.54 0.40
C ALA A 153 -2.99 8.76 1.02
N SER A 154 -3.63 9.94 0.93
CA SER A 154 -3.16 11.17 1.59
C SER A 154 -3.14 11.03 3.12
N GLU A 155 -4.22 10.48 3.72
CA GLU A 155 -4.27 10.25 5.16
C GLU A 155 -3.22 9.23 5.65
N VAL A 156 -2.92 8.19 4.86
CA VAL A 156 -1.87 7.21 5.18
C VAL A 156 -0.48 7.84 5.07
N TYR A 157 -0.25 8.67 4.05
CA TYR A 157 0.99 9.45 3.95
C TYR A 157 1.20 10.30 5.21
N GLU A 158 0.18 11.09 5.59
CA GLU A 158 0.24 11.95 6.78
C GLU A 158 0.41 11.15 8.08
N TYR A 159 -0.18 9.96 8.17
CA TYR A 159 0.04 9.08 9.31
C TYR A 159 1.52 8.69 9.43
N TYR A 160 2.14 8.14 8.38
CA TYR A 160 3.54 7.73 8.43
C TYR A 160 4.49 8.92 8.67
N LYS A 161 4.20 10.06 8.07
CA LYS A 161 4.98 11.28 8.26
C LYS A 161 4.89 11.81 9.69
N ASN A 162 3.67 11.96 10.22
CA ASN A 162 3.47 12.62 11.51
C ASN A 162 3.78 11.70 12.70
N VAL A 163 3.47 10.40 12.60
CA VAL A 163 3.65 9.42 13.69
C VAL A 163 5.05 8.83 13.68
N HIS A 164 5.59 8.55 12.51
CA HIS A 164 6.87 7.84 12.34
C HIS A 164 7.97 8.66 11.69
N GLN A 165 7.71 9.91 11.33
CA GLN A 165 8.66 10.79 10.62
C GLN A 165 9.20 10.15 9.33
N LEU A 166 8.34 9.38 8.65
CA LEU A 166 8.64 8.71 7.40
C LEU A 166 8.05 9.52 6.24
N GLU A 167 8.91 10.14 5.43
CA GLU A 167 8.48 10.88 4.24
C GLU A 167 8.09 9.92 3.13
N SER A 168 6.78 9.80 2.87
CA SER A 168 6.19 8.78 2.00
C SER A 168 6.46 7.34 2.48
N LEU A 169 6.21 6.35 1.64
CA LEU A 169 6.31 4.93 1.99
C LEU A 169 7.76 4.42 1.98
N ASP A 170 8.63 5.08 1.22
CA ASP A 170 10.06 4.75 1.05
C ASP A 170 10.99 5.56 1.96
N GLY A 171 10.47 6.52 2.71
CA GLY A 171 11.24 7.44 3.53
C GLY A 171 12.00 8.52 2.75
N LYS A 172 11.78 8.66 1.45
CA LYS A 172 12.47 9.59 0.55
C LYS A 172 11.54 10.56 -0.15
N GLY A 173 10.22 10.40 0.02
CA GLY A 173 9.20 11.17 -0.67
C GLY A 173 8.85 10.58 -2.04
N GLY A 174 8.86 9.25 -2.16
CA GLY A 174 8.39 8.56 -3.36
C GLY A 174 6.91 8.81 -3.64
N GLU A 175 6.51 8.62 -4.90
CA GLU A 175 5.14 8.80 -5.36
C GLU A 175 4.24 7.68 -4.85
N ILE A 176 2.95 7.98 -4.68
CA ILE A 176 1.90 7.00 -4.32
C ILE A 176 0.87 6.98 -5.43
N ASP A 177 0.84 5.90 -6.18
CA ASP A 177 -0.11 5.70 -7.26
C ASP A 177 -1.17 4.68 -6.88
N SER A 178 -2.43 5.11 -6.96
CA SER A 178 -3.60 4.29 -6.71
C SER A 178 -4.37 4.06 -8.00
N PHE A 179 -4.64 2.81 -8.34
CA PHE A 179 -5.42 2.43 -9.50
C PHE A 179 -6.76 1.84 -9.06
N VAL A 180 -7.85 2.48 -9.43
CA VAL A 180 -9.21 2.01 -9.13
C VAL A 180 -9.85 1.33 -10.34
N HIS A 181 -10.98 0.67 -10.09
CA HIS A 181 -11.71 -0.10 -11.09
C HIS A 181 -10.84 -1.17 -11.77
N TYR A 182 -10.02 -1.89 -10.96
CA TYR A 182 -9.19 -2.99 -11.43
C TYR A 182 -10.04 -4.24 -11.71
N GLY A 183 -10.05 -4.71 -12.94
CA GLY A 183 -10.79 -5.90 -13.36
C GLY A 183 -12.32 -5.77 -13.20
N LEU A 184 -13.04 -6.78 -13.65
CA LEU A 184 -14.49 -6.88 -13.46
C LEU A 184 -14.82 -7.68 -12.20
N ASN A 185 -15.68 -7.13 -11.33
CA ASN A 185 -16.11 -7.79 -10.09
C ASN A 185 -14.94 -8.31 -9.24
N CYS A 186 -13.81 -7.63 -9.28
CA CYS A 186 -12.62 -8.00 -8.53
C CYS A 186 -12.86 -7.75 -7.04
N ASN A 187 -12.88 -8.84 -6.25
CA ASN A 187 -13.06 -8.82 -4.80
C ASN A 187 -11.70 -8.76 -4.10
N ASN A 188 -10.83 -7.84 -4.48
CA ASN A 188 -9.49 -7.71 -3.90
C ASN A 188 -8.95 -6.28 -4.01
N ALA A 189 -7.94 -5.99 -3.18
CA ALA A 189 -6.97 -4.92 -3.35
C ALA A 189 -5.58 -5.52 -3.14
N PHE A 190 -4.54 -4.94 -3.73
CA PHE A 190 -3.17 -5.41 -3.53
C PHE A 190 -2.14 -4.36 -3.92
N TRP A 191 -1.02 -4.38 -3.21
CA TRP A 191 0.23 -3.75 -3.60
C TRP A 191 0.99 -4.67 -4.55
N ASP A 192 1.33 -4.23 -5.77
CA ASP A 192 2.02 -5.08 -6.76
C ASP A 192 3.55 -4.95 -6.75
N GLY A 193 4.08 -4.17 -5.82
CA GLY A 193 5.50 -3.85 -5.71
C GLY A 193 5.85 -2.43 -6.18
N GLN A 194 4.91 -1.71 -6.78
CA GLN A 194 5.08 -0.35 -7.32
C GLN A 194 3.87 0.55 -7.10
N GLU A 195 2.67 0.00 -7.21
CA GLU A 195 1.41 0.72 -7.18
C GLU A 195 0.33 -0.09 -6.49
N ILE A 196 -0.75 0.56 -6.05
CA ILE A 196 -1.86 -0.11 -5.41
C ILE A 196 -3.02 -0.23 -6.39
N LEU A 197 -3.61 -1.43 -6.43
CA LEU A 197 -4.75 -1.74 -7.29
C LEU A 197 -5.96 -2.10 -6.45
N TYR A 198 -7.11 -1.49 -6.77
CA TYR A 198 -8.37 -1.68 -6.06
C TYR A 198 -9.44 -2.21 -6.99
N GLY A 199 -10.00 -3.37 -6.68
CA GLY A 199 -11.22 -3.88 -7.30
C GLY A 199 -12.47 -3.22 -6.73
N ASP A 200 -13.54 -3.19 -7.52
CA ASP A 200 -14.83 -2.59 -7.12
C ASP A 200 -15.72 -3.52 -6.30
N GLY A 201 -15.27 -4.72 -6.03
CA GLY A 201 -16.11 -5.75 -5.45
C GLY A 201 -17.19 -6.25 -6.41
N ASP A 202 -17.89 -7.30 -6.01
CA ASP A 202 -18.99 -7.91 -6.78
C ASP A 202 -20.34 -7.21 -6.57
N LYS A 203 -20.38 -6.16 -5.75
CA LYS A 203 -21.57 -5.38 -5.38
C LYS A 203 -22.64 -6.19 -4.62
N LYS A 204 -22.44 -7.49 -4.49
CA LYS A 204 -23.31 -8.43 -3.77
C LYS A 204 -22.79 -8.67 -2.35
N ASN A 205 -21.53 -9.00 -2.22
CA ASN A 205 -20.85 -9.26 -0.96
C ASN A 205 -19.93 -8.10 -0.59
N PHE A 206 -19.31 -7.47 -1.57
CA PHE A 206 -18.31 -6.44 -1.39
C PHE A 206 -18.61 -5.18 -2.19
N LYS A 207 -18.30 -4.05 -1.57
CA LYS A 207 -18.18 -2.71 -2.16
C LYS A 207 -16.77 -2.53 -2.72
N PRO A 208 -16.46 -1.38 -3.35
CA PRO A 208 -15.09 -1.05 -3.75
C PRO A 208 -14.12 -1.15 -2.57
N PHE A 209 -12.98 -1.80 -2.79
CA PHE A 209 -11.99 -2.06 -1.72
C PHE A 209 -11.28 -0.79 -1.25
N SER A 210 -11.21 0.23 -2.08
CA SER A 210 -10.72 1.57 -1.70
C SER A 210 -11.57 2.27 -0.64
N CYS A 211 -12.81 1.83 -0.38
CA CYS A 211 -13.69 2.47 0.59
C CYS A 211 -13.33 2.17 2.07
N ALA A 212 -12.47 1.19 2.32
CA ALA A 212 -12.02 0.84 3.66
C ALA A 212 -10.64 1.41 3.95
N LYS A 213 -10.55 2.37 4.85
CA LYS A 213 -9.28 2.98 5.27
C LYS A 213 -8.30 1.95 5.81
N THR A 214 -8.79 0.91 6.50
CA THR A 214 -7.96 -0.20 7.00
C THR A 214 -7.31 -0.99 5.87
N ILE A 215 -8.00 -1.19 4.74
CA ILE A 215 -7.43 -1.84 3.55
C ILE A 215 -6.41 -0.94 2.88
N VAL A 216 -6.73 0.34 2.66
CA VAL A 216 -5.77 1.28 2.07
C VAL A 216 -4.51 1.38 2.92
N GLY A 217 -4.66 1.42 4.25
CA GLY A 217 -3.53 1.39 5.19
C GLY A 217 -2.73 0.09 5.12
N HIS A 218 -3.40 -1.06 4.99
CA HIS A 218 -2.78 -2.37 4.83
C HIS A 218 -1.93 -2.44 3.55
N GLU A 219 -2.51 -2.10 2.40
CA GLU A 219 -1.80 -2.18 1.11
C GLU A 219 -0.61 -1.22 1.05
N LEU A 220 -0.77 0.02 1.51
CA LEU A 220 0.34 0.98 1.56
C LEU A 220 1.42 0.56 2.56
N THR A 221 1.08 -0.19 3.60
CA THR A 221 2.06 -0.74 4.53
C THR A 221 2.93 -1.83 3.89
N HIS A 222 2.42 -2.61 2.93
CA HIS A 222 3.27 -3.52 2.15
C HIS A 222 4.43 -2.79 1.47
N ALA A 223 4.19 -1.58 0.94
CA ALA A 223 5.27 -0.75 0.42
C ALA A 223 6.26 -0.34 1.52
N VAL A 224 5.78 0.08 2.70
CA VAL A 224 6.67 0.41 3.83
C VAL A 224 7.50 -0.80 4.25
N ILE A 225 6.91 -2.00 4.29
CA ILE A 225 7.63 -3.26 4.58
C ILE A 225 8.69 -3.52 3.51
N GLN A 226 8.35 -3.36 2.23
CA GLN A 226 9.27 -3.54 1.10
C GLN A 226 10.50 -2.64 1.20
N TYR A 227 10.30 -1.37 1.55
CA TYR A 227 11.39 -0.37 1.67
C TYR A 227 12.09 -0.37 3.03
N SER A 228 11.70 -1.23 3.97
CA SER A 228 12.33 -1.38 5.27
C SER A 228 12.90 -2.78 5.48
N ALA A 229 12.22 -3.68 6.18
CA ALA A 229 12.67 -5.05 6.42
C ALA A 229 12.72 -5.91 5.15
N GLY A 230 11.86 -5.61 4.16
CA GLY A 230 11.75 -6.35 2.91
C GLY A 230 11.35 -7.81 3.10
N LEU A 231 10.45 -8.10 4.07
CA LEU A 231 9.99 -9.45 4.37
C LEU A 231 9.56 -10.21 3.12
N GLU A 232 10.19 -11.35 2.83
CA GLU A 232 9.84 -12.21 1.69
C GLU A 232 8.40 -12.73 1.84
N TYR A 233 7.63 -12.70 0.75
CA TYR A 233 6.21 -13.02 0.76
C TYR A 233 5.98 -14.53 0.64
N GLU A 234 6.51 -15.30 1.62
CA GLU A 234 6.33 -16.75 1.72
C GLU A 234 6.47 -17.25 3.17
N GLY A 235 5.70 -18.27 3.53
CA GLY A 235 5.76 -18.93 4.84
C GLY A 235 5.63 -17.93 6.00
N GLN A 236 6.46 -18.08 7.04
CA GLN A 236 6.37 -17.21 8.21
C GLN A 236 6.78 -15.77 7.93
N SER A 237 7.75 -15.51 7.05
CA SER A 237 8.10 -14.13 6.68
C SER A 237 6.97 -13.43 5.94
N GLY A 238 6.26 -14.15 5.06
CA GLY A 238 5.07 -13.65 4.38
C GLY A 238 3.90 -13.44 5.35
N ALA A 239 3.70 -14.35 6.29
CA ALA A 239 2.69 -14.19 7.35
C ALA A 239 2.99 -12.99 8.28
N LEU A 240 4.28 -12.69 8.53
CA LEU A 240 4.67 -11.45 9.22
C LEU A 240 4.40 -10.22 8.36
N ASN A 241 4.68 -10.29 7.04
CA ASN A 241 4.39 -9.21 6.11
C ASN A 241 2.89 -8.85 6.16
N GLU A 242 2.01 -9.85 6.04
CA GLU A 242 0.57 -9.69 6.18
C GLU A 242 0.15 -9.13 7.54
N SER A 243 0.69 -9.67 8.63
CA SER A 243 0.36 -9.22 9.97
C SER A 243 0.80 -7.78 10.25
N PHE A 244 2.01 -7.39 9.82
CA PHE A 244 2.44 -5.99 9.96
C PHE A 244 1.54 -5.06 9.15
N ALA A 245 1.13 -5.46 7.94
CA ALA A 245 0.18 -4.70 7.13
C ALA A 245 -1.18 -4.56 7.83
N ASP A 246 -1.74 -5.63 8.40
CA ASP A 246 -2.97 -5.59 9.18
C ASP A 246 -2.86 -4.71 10.44
N VAL A 247 -1.78 -4.86 11.19
CA VAL A 247 -1.55 -4.12 12.45
C VAL A 247 -1.40 -2.62 12.18
N PHE A 248 -0.69 -2.22 11.12
CA PHE A 248 -0.60 -0.82 10.72
C PHE A 248 -1.92 -0.32 10.12
N GLY A 249 -2.65 -1.14 9.36
CA GLY A 249 -4.01 -0.84 8.93
C GLY A 249 -4.92 -0.49 10.12
N TYR A 250 -4.82 -1.25 11.21
CA TYR A 250 -5.51 -0.93 12.46
C TYR A 250 -4.97 0.36 13.13
N PHE A 251 -3.67 0.59 13.19
CA PHE A 251 -3.14 1.82 13.79
C PHE A 251 -3.60 3.07 13.05
N ILE A 252 -3.68 3.01 11.73
CA ILE A 252 -4.14 4.07 10.83
C ILE A 252 -5.65 4.33 11.01
N ALA A 253 -6.44 3.28 11.23
CA ALA A 253 -7.89 3.37 11.43
C ALA A 253 -8.34 2.48 12.60
N PRO A 254 -8.14 2.89 13.86
CA PRO A 254 -8.29 2.05 15.05
C PRO A 254 -9.77 1.82 15.43
N ASN A 255 -10.50 1.10 14.57
CA ASN A 255 -11.90 0.75 14.78
C ASN A 255 -12.09 -0.76 14.97
N HIS A 256 -12.84 -1.17 15.97
CA HIS A 256 -13.39 -2.53 16.16
C HIS A 256 -12.44 -3.75 16.04
N TRP A 257 -11.12 -3.57 15.89
CA TRP A 257 -10.12 -4.63 15.68
C TRP A 257 -10.30 -5.42 14.38
N LEU A 258 -11.05 -4.87 13.43
CA LEU A 258 -11.36 -5.50 12.16
C LEU A 258 -10.61 -4.81 11.01
N ILE A 259 -10.19 -5.60 10.05
CA ILE A 259 -9.58 -5.14 8.80
C ILE A 259 -10.56 -5.47 7.68
N GLY A 260 -10.98 -4.46 6.93
CA GLY A 260 -11.84 -4.62 5.76
C GLY A 260 -13.34 -4.67 6.05
N GLU A 261 -13.82 -4.33 7.26
CA GLU A 261 -15.26 -4.39 7.54
C GLU A 261 -16.10 -3.43 6.65
N ASP A 262 -15.53 -2.29 6.27
CA ASP A 262 -16.23 -1.27 5.47
C ASP A 262 -16.53 -1.71 4.04
N VAL A 263 -15.77 -2.68 3.49
CA VAL A 263 -16.05 -3.22 2.15
C VAL A 263 -17.22 -4.17 2.12
N CYS A 264 -17.67 -4.69 3.27
CA CYS A 264 -18.77 -5.64 3.28
C CYS A 264 -20.10 -4.98 3.00
N VAL A 265 -20.89 -5.59 2.14
CA VAL A 265 -22.29 -5.23 1.96
C VAL A 265 -23.08 -5.74 3.17
N ARG A 266 -23.95 -4.89 3.73
CA ARG A 266 -24.73 -5.25 4.92
C ARG A 266 -25.52 -6.54 4.72
N GLY A 267 -25.28 -7.52 5.58
CA GLY A 267 -25.91 -8.84 5.50
C GLY A 267 -25.13 -9.87 4.69
N SER A 268 -24.03 -9.51 4.08
CA SER A 268 -23.09 -10.46 3.49
C SER A 268 -22.46 -11.33 4.60
N ARG A 269 -22.36 -12.64 4.34
CA ARG A 269 -21.68 -13.60 5.23
C ARG A 269 -20.29 -13.98 4.72
N ASP A 270 -19.89 -13.45 3.60
CA ASP A 270 -18.61 -13.82 2.97
C ASP A 270 -17.48 -13.00 3.61
N GLY A 271 -16.69 -13.70 4.45
CA GLY A 271 -15.78 -13.06 5.36
C GLY A 271 -14.36 -12.93 4.82
N ARG A 272 -14.10 -11.93 3.98
CA ARG A 272 -12.73 -11.47 3.77
C ARG A 272 -12.30 -10.42 4.80
N ILE A 273 -13.09 -10.26 5.86
CA ILE A 273 -12.73 -9.49 7.04
C ILE A 273 -11.74 -10.29 7.86
N ARG A 274 -10.71 -9.65 8.35
CA ARG A 274 -9.80 -10.23 9.34
C ARG A 274 -9.98 -9.54 10.69
N SER A 275 -9.64 -10.24 11.76
CA SER A 275 -9.67 -9.68 13.10
C SER A 275 -8.32 -9.84 13.77
N ILE A 276 -7.73 -8.73 14.18
CA ILE A 276 -6.50 -8.77 14.98
C ILE A 276 -6.78 -9.35 16.37
N LYS A 277 -7.99 -9.12 16.90
CA LYS A 277 -8.40 -9.60 18.22
C LYS A 277 -8.78 -11.09 18.25
N ASP A 278 -9.59 -11.51 17.30
CA ASP A 278 -10.18 -12.86 17.27
C ASP A 278 -9.98 -13.50 15.87
N PRO A 279 -8.72 -13.80 15.46
CA PRO A 279 -8.43 -14.33 14.11
C PRO A 279 -9.18 -15.62 13.78
N ASP A 280 -9.34 -16.50 14.76
CA ASP A 280 -10.04 -17.79 14.65
C ASP A 280 -11.52 -17.67 14.24
N LYS A 281 -12.17 -16.56 14.58
CA LYS A 281 -13.54 -16.27 14.13
C LYS A 281 -13.62 -15.89 12.65
N TYR A 282 -12.48 -15.61 12.02
CA TYR A 282 -12.34 -15.15 10.64
C TYR A 282 -11.45 -16.07 9.81
N ASN A 283 -11.43 -17.36 10.15
CA ASN A 283 -10.71 -18.42 9.44
C ASN A 283 -9.19 -18.19 9.34
N GLN A 284 -8.58 -17.68 10.42
CA GLN A 284 -7.14 -17.55 10.54
C GLN A 284 -6.63 -18.29 11.78
N ALA A 285 -5.39 -18.78 11.75
CA ALA A 285 -4.75 -19.33 12.92
C ALA A 285 -4.56 -18.26 13.99
N ALA A 286 -4.91 -18.54 15.25
CA ALA A 286 -4.72 -17.62 16.37
C ALA A 286 -3.59 -18.06 17.32
N HIS A 287 -3.00 -19.24 17.10
CA HIS A 287 -1.97 -19.83 17.95
C HIS A 287 -1.09 -20.78 17.14
N MET A 288 0.19 -20.94 17.50
CA MET A 288 1.15 -21.81 16.81
C MET A 288 0.71 -23.27 16.66
N LYS A 289 -0.12 -23.78 17.57
CA LYS A 289 -0.71 -25.14 17.42
C LYS A 289 -1.59 -25.30 16.18
N ASP A 290 -2.12 -24.19 15.67
CA ASP A 290 -3.00 -24.13 14.51
C ASP A 290 -2.25 -23.67 13.24
N TYR A 291 -0.90 -23.55 13.31
CA TYR A 291 -0.07 -23.18 12.17
C TYR A 291 -0.13 -24.25 11.08
N GLU A 292 -0.38 -23.81 9.84
CA GLU A 292 -0.41 -24.69 8.68
C GLU A 292 0.80 -24.47 7.77
N SER A 293 1.54 -25.56 7.46
CA SER A 293 2.61 -25.57 6.48
C SER A 293 2.03 -25.91 5.11
N LEU A 294 1.61 -24.90 4.38
CA LEU A 294 1.07 -25.03 3.03
C LEU A 294 2.18 -24.91 1.97
N PRO A 295 1.93 -25.37 0.72
CA PRO A 295 2.89 -25.19 -0.38
C PRO A 295 3.21 -23.71 -0.65
N ILE A 296 4.45 -23.43 -1.04
CA ILE A 296 4.88 -22.08 -1.47
C ILE A 296 4.51 -21.90 -2.95
N THR A 297 3.22 -21.85 -3.21
CA THR A 297 2.60 -21.62 -4.51
C THR A 297 1.39 -20.71 -4.32
N GLU A 298 0.83 -20.18 -5.40
CA GLU A 298 -0.37 -19.35 -5.34
C GLU A 298 -1.57 -20.11 -4.72
N GLU A 299 -1.76 -21.39 -5.10
CA GLU A 299 -2.82 -22.24 -4.55
C GLU A 299 -2.61 -22.56 -3.06
N GLY A 300 -1.38 -22.59 -2.61
CA GLY A 300 -0.99 -22.78 -1.21
C GLY A 300 -0.88 -21.47 -0.43
N ASP A 301 -1.38 -20.37 -0.99
CA ASP A 301 -1.31 -19.04 -0.36
C ASP A 301 0.12 -18.71 0.07
N TRP A 302 1.11 -19.02 -0.81
CA TRP A 302 2.55 -18.80 -0.58
C TRP A 302 3.05 -19.34 0.77
N GLY A 303 2.55 -20.50 1.18
CA GLY A 303 2.85 -21.09 2.49
C GLY A 303 1.84 -20.69 3.58
N GLY A 304 0.63 -20.31 3.19
CA GLY A 304 -0.47 -19.93 4.09
C GLY A 304 -0.26 -18.55 4.73
N VAL A 305 0.26 -17.59 3.97
CA VAL A 305 0.60 -16.25 4.53
C VAL A 305 -0.59 -15.55 5.14
N HIS A 306 -1.77 -15.58 4.48
CA HIS A 306 -2.98 -14.95 5.01
C HIS A 306 -3.60 -15.75 6.16
N TYR A 307 -3.50 -17.08 6.13
CA TYR A 307 -4.02 -17.90 7.23
C TYR A 307 -3.18 -17.77 8.49
N ASN A 308 -1.87 -17.90 8.36
CA ASN A 308 -0.93 -17.90 9.49
C ASN A 308 -0.66 -16.51 10.07
N SER A 309 -0.97 -15.43 9.33
CA SER A 309 -0.82 -14.05 9.82
C SER A 309 -1.70 -13.74 11.04
N GLY A 310 -2.74 -14.54 11.25
CA GLY A 310 -3.58 -14.44 12.44
C GLY A 310 -2.82 -14.68 13.76
N ILE A 311 -1.75 -15.50 13.75
CA ILE A 311 -0.92 -15.75 14.93
C ILE A 311 -0.22 -14.47 15.41
N PRO A 312 0.62 -13.81 14.58
CA PRO A 312 1.22 -12.54 14.96
C PRO A 312 0.19 -11.40 15.12
N ASN A 313 -0.96 -11.42 14.42
CA ASN A 313 -2.06 -10.50 14.67
C ASN A 313 -2.58 -10.61 16.10
N LYS A 314 -2.81 -11.83 16.59
CA LYS A 314 -3.22 -12.08 17.97
C LYS A 314 -2.17 -11.63 18.98
N ALA A 315 -0.89 -11.87 18.69
CA ALA A 315 0.22 -11.36 19.50
C ALA A 315 0.25 -9.83 19.55
N ALA A 316 -0.04 -9.16 18.42
CA ALA A 316 -0.16 -7.70 18.35
C ALA A 316 -1.31 -7.19 19.23
N TYR A 317 -2.50 -7.78 19.13
CA TYR A 317 -3.62 -7.46 20.01
C TYR A 317 -3.26 -7.59 21.48
N ASN A 318 -2.61 -8.69 21.87
CA ASN A 318 -2.16 -8.91 23.25
C ASN A 318 -1.16 -7.83 23.67
N THR A 319 -0.23 -7.45 22.80
CA THR A 319 0.77 -6.40 23.05
C THR A 319 0.09 -5.05 23.25
N ILE A 320 -0.86 -4.68 22.35
CA ILE A 320 -1.61 -3.43 22.46
C ILE A 320 -2.41 -3.38 23.76
N THR A 321 -3.01 -4.49 24.15
CA THR A 321 -3.77 -4.57 25.41
C THR A 321 -2.89 -4.35 26.65
N LYS A 322 -1.62 -4.80 26.60
CA LYS A 322 -0.67 -4.69 27.72
C LYS A 322 0.08 -3.35 27.78
N LEU A 323 0.35 -2.73 26.62
CA LEU A 323 1.20 -1.54 26.51
C LEU A 323 0.47 -0.28 26.07
N GLY A 324 -0.73 -0.42 25.51
CA GLY A 324 -1.45 0.65 24.81
C GLY A 324 -1.04 0.78 23.34
N LYS A 325 -1.93 1.42 22.55
CA LYS A 325 -1.77 1.57 21.10
C LYS A 325 -0.50 2.34 20.75
N GLU A 326 -0.32 3.51 21.32
CA GLU A 326 0.76 4.44 20.97
C GLU A 326 2.15 3.82 21.18
N LYS A 327 2.35 3.11 22.30
CA LYS A 327 3.63 2.44 22.57
C LYS A 327 3.86 1.27 21.62
N THR A 328 2.80 0.47 21.37
CA THR A 328 2.89 -0.68 20.47
C THR A 328 3.18 -0.25 19.04
N GLU A 329 2.55 0.79 18.58
CA GLU A 329 2.76 1.40 17.25
C GLU A 329 4.24 1.79 17.04
N GLN A 330 4.84 2.47 17.99
CA GLN A 330 6.25 2.87 17.93
C GLN A 330 7.22 1.67 17.94
N LEU A 331 6.96 0.68 18.81
CA LEU A 331 7.84 -0.49 18.86
C LEU A 331 7.71 -1.39 17.60
N TYR A 332 6.51 -1.50 17.01
CA TYR A 332 6.32 -2.23 15.76
C TYR A 332 7.05 -1.56 14.59
N PHE A 333 6.93 -0.24 14.47
CA PHE A 333 7.67 0.50 13.44
C PHE A 333 9.20 0.38 13.63
N ARG A 334 9.68 0.50 14.88
CA ARG A 334 11.11 0.35 15.21
C ARG A 334 11.61 -1.05 14.85
N ALA A 335 10.84 -2.09 15.18
CA ALA A 335 11.20 -3.47 14.85
C ALA A 335 11.29 -3.68 13.33
N LEU A 336 10.28 -3.18 12.59
CA LEU A 336 10.24 -3.26 11.14
C LEU A 336 11.44 -2.57 10.49
N LYS A 337 11.81 -1.39 10.98
CA LYS A 337 12.84 -0.55 10.38
C LYS A 337 14.27 -0.99 10.71
N TYR A 338 14.53 -1.57 11.89
CA TYR A 338 15.89 -1.74 12.41
C TYR A 338 16.25 -3.17 12.79
N TYR A 339 15.30 -4.07 13.02
CA TYR A 339 15.60 -5.39 13.59
C TYR A 339 15.14 -6.56 12.72
N LEU A 340 14.07 -6.39 11.97
CA LEU A 340 13.59 -7.43 11.05
C LEU A 340 14.40 -7.46 9.77
N THR A 341 14.47 -8.63 9.17
CA THR A 341 15.15 -8.90 7.90
C THR A 341 14.24 -9.70 6.97
N LYS A 342 14.62 -9.84 5.71
CA LYS A 342 13.82 -10.49 4.66
C LYS A 342 13.26 -11.86 5.05
N LYS A 343 14.01 -12.66 5.83
CA LYS A 343 13.67 -14.05 6.20
C LYS A 343 13.28 -14.21 7.66
N SER A 344 12.98 -13.12 8.35
CA SER A 344 12.58 -13.18 9.75
C SER A 344 11.36 -14.09 9.95
N GLN A 345 11.45 -14.95 10.96
CA GLN A 345 10.39 -15.86 11.38
C GLN A 345 9.66 -15.31 12.62
N PHE A 346 8.60 -15.97 13.08
CA PHE A 346 7.83 -15.49 14.24
C PHE A 346 8.70 -15.32 15.51
N THR A 347 9.64 -16.24 15.74
CA THR A 347 10.58 -16.12 16.86
C THR A 347 11.53 -14.94 16.72
N ASP A 348 11.93 -14.58 15.49
CA ASP A 348 12.75 -13.40 15.23
C ASP A 348 11.93 -12.12 15.45
N ALA A 349 10.66 -12.12 15.01
CA ALA A 349 9.75 -11.00 15.25
C ALA A 349 9.51 -10.77 16.75
N LYS A 350 9.29 -11.83 17.54
CA LYS A 350 9.21 -11.74 19.01
C LYS A 350 10.45 -11.04 19.58
N LYS A 351 11.65 -11.51 19.23
CA LYS A 351 12.92 -10.94 19.70
C LYS A 351 13.11 -9.49 19.26
N ALA A 352 12.79 -9.19 18.01
CA ALA A 352 12.88 -7.83 17.44
C ALA A 352 11.95 -6.85 18.18
N LEU A 353 10.72 -7.26 18.45
CA LEU A 353 9.75 -6.45 19.19
C LEU A 353 10.10 -6.30 20.67
N GLN A 354 10.66 -7.35 21.32
CA GLN A 354 11.19 -7.26 22.67
C GLN A 354 12.36 -6.28 22.76
N GLN A 355 13.28 -6.33 21.76
CA GLN A 355 14.41 -5.40 21.72
C GLN A 355 13.91 -3.96 21.48
N ALA A 356 12.97 -3.75 20.55
CA ALA A 356 12.37 -2.45 20.34
C ALA A 356 11.67 -1.91 21.60
N ALA A 357 10.94 -2.77 22.32
CA ALA A 357 10.28 -2.40 23.55
C ALA A 357 11.27 -2.05 24.66
N LYS A 358 12.37 -2.82 24.79
CA LYS A 358 13.45 -2.55 25.73
C LYS A 358 14.11 -1.20 25.46
N ASP A 359 14.45 -0.92 24.20
CA ASP A 359 15.12 0.32 23.81
C ASP A 359 14.26 1.56 24.04
N LEU A 360 12.95 1.46 23.78
CA LEU A 360 12.04 2.60 23.86
C LEU A 360 11.46 2.79 25.26
N TYR A 361 11.20 1.68 25.99
CA TYR A 361 10.36 1.71 27.19
C TYR A 361 10.92 0.85 28.36
N GLY A 362 12.07 0.20 28.18
CA GLY A 362 12.75 -0.58 29.22
C GLY A 362 12.27 -2.02 29.37
N GLU A 363 12.84 -2.73 30.33
CA GLU A 363 12.68 -4.19 30.52
C GLU A 363 11.23 -4.62 30.81
N ASP A 364 10.43 -3.81 31.53
CA ASP A 364 9.02 -4.15 31.79
C ASP A 364 8.21 -4.24 30.52
N ALA A 365 8.42 -3.31 29.58
CA ALA A 365 7.77 -3.35 28.28
C ALA A 365 8.21 -4.56 27.45
N SER A 366 9.51 -4.89 27.49
CA SER A 366 10.06 -6.08 26.81
C SER A 366 9.42 -7.38 27.33
N LYS A 367 9.25 -7.52 28.66
CA LYS A 367 8.58 -8.68 29.27
C LYS A 367 7.12 -8.79 28.81
N LYS A 368 6.38 -7.68 28.76
CA LYS A 368 4.99 -7.65 28.31
C LYS A 368 4.85 -8.09 26.84
N VAL A 369 5.81 -7.74 25.98
CA VAL A 369 5.89 -8.23 24.61
C VAL A 369 6.16 -9.74 24.60
N ALA A 370 7.12 -10.24 25.40
CA ALA A 370 7.39 -11.67 25.52
C ALA A 370 6.13 -12.45 25.86
N GLU A 371 5.44 -12.06 26.95
CA GLU A 371 4.20 -12.68 27.40
C GLU A 371 3.09 -12.67 26.32
N ALA A 372 3.00 -11.57 25.54
CA ALA A 372 2.00 -11.45 24.47
C ALA A 372 2.22 -12.46 23.35
N TRP A 373 3.49 -12.73 23.00
CA TRP A 373 3.88 -13.69 21.97
C TRP A 373 3.87 -15.14 22.48
N GLU A 374 4.25 -15.35 23.73
CA GLU A 374 4.15 -16.68 24.40
C GLU A 374 2.69 -17.13 24.50
N ALA A 375 1.77 -16.20 24.73
CA ALA A 375 0.34 -16.51 24.78
C ALA A 375 -0.24 -17.02 23.46
N VAL A 376 0.45 -16.87 22.33
CA VAL A 376 0.11 -17.45 21.03
C VAL A 376 1.02 -18.60 20.62
N GLY A 377 1.84 -19.10 21.55
CA GLY A 377 2.70 -20.28 21.38
C GLY A 377 4.02 -20.00 20.63
N VAL A 378 4.43 -18.76 20.51
CA VAL A 378 5.76 -18.37 19.98
C VAL A 378 6.72 -18.25 21.16
N ASN A 379 7.57 -19.26 21.35
CA ASN A 379 8.51 -19.38 22.49
C ASN A 379 9.91 -18.84 22.16
#